data_5379bd6eefd936ecf8cefb868a135e79
#
_entry.id   5379bd6eefd936ecf8cefb868a135e79
#
_cell.length_a   1.000
_cell.length_b   1.000
_cell.length_c   1.000
_cell.angle_alpha   90.00
_cell.angle_beta   90.00
_cell.angle_gamma   90.00
#
_symmetry.space_group_name_H-M   'P 1'
#
loop_
_entity.id
_entity.type
_entity.pdbx_description
1 polymer ?
#
loop_
_entity_poly.entity_id
_entity_poly.type
_entity_poly.pdbx_seq_one_letter_code
_entity_poly.pdbx_strand_id
1 'polypeptide(L)'
;MTATEVSGKAQQRGDRAIEFRVAARLENLAMLRTLVGAVGAFEDLDFDAVADLRLAVDEVCTRLIRSAAPDATLVVVVDPRDTELVVHASAACQTSDVVTPGSFSWHVLTSLTDDVQTFHDGRGPEGSGGVFGITLTTRRAGSAR
;
A
#
# COMPACT_ATOMS: atom_id res chain seq x y z
N MET A 1 -16.65 -19.38 -0.46
CA MET A 1 -15.41 -19.04 -1.12
C MET A 1 -15.37 -17.71 -1.82
N THR A 2 -16.39 -16.93 -1.64
CA THR A 2 -16.36 -15.62 -2.27
C THR A 2 -15.18 -14.80 -1.82
N ALA A 3 -14.83 -14.90 -0.54
CA ALA A 3 -13.66 -14.19 -0.06
C ALA A 3 -12.43 -14.66 -0.79
N THR A 4 -12.42 -15.91 -1.19
CA THR A 4 -11.29 -16.45 -1.91
C THR A 4 -11.17 -15.82 -3.29
N GLU A 5 -12.27 -15.56 -3.93
CA GLU A 5 -12.20 -14.96 -5.24
C GLU A 5 -11.69 -13.55 -5.19
N VAL A 6 -12.16 -12.79 -4.21
CA VAL A 6 -11.66 -11.44 -4.03
C VAL A 6 -10.18 -11.49 -3.75
N SER A 7 -9.80 -12.38 -2.87
CA SER A 7 -8.39 -12.55 -2.56
C SER A 7 -7.61 -12.99 -3.77
N GLY A 8 -8.20 -13.83 -4.60
CA GLY A 8 -7.54 -14.29 -5.80
C GLY A 8 -7.17 -13.15 -6.71
N LYS A 9 -8.08 -12.18 -6.91
CA LYS A 9 -7.73 -11.03 -7.70
C LYS A 9 -6.64 -10.21 -7.05
N ALA A 10 -6.81 -9.93 -5.77
CA ALA A 10 -5.81 -9.14 -5.06
C ALA A 10 -4.47 -9.84 -5.04
N GLN A 11 -4.49 -11.16 -5.18
CA GLN A 11 -3.28 -11.95 -5.08
C GLN A 11 -2.68 -12.33 -6.42
N GLN A 12 -3.20 -11.79 -7.50
CA GLN A 12 -2.58 -12.03 -8.78
C GLN A 12 -1.34 -11.19 -8.90
N ARG A 13 -0.35 -11.57 -8.14
CA ARG A 13 0.92 -10.86 -8.10
C ARG A 13 1.77 -11.29 -9.28
N GLY A 14 2.61 -10.38 -9.74
CA GLY A 14 3.57 -10.70 -10.75
C GLY A 14 4.71 -11.55 -10.18
N ASP A 15 5.55 -12.05 -11.06
CA ASP A 15 6.64 -12.94 -10.68
C ASP A 15 7.70 -12.27 -9.84
N ARG A 16 7.77 -10.94 -9.90
CA ARG A 16 8.81 -10.19 -9.19
C ARG A 16 8.29 -9.51 -7.93
N ALA A 17 7.09 -9.86 -7.50
CA ALA A 17 6.52 -9.23 -6.31
C ALA A 17 7.35 -9.56 -5.08
N ILE A 18 7.56 -8.56 -4.24
CA ILE A 18 8.32 -8.69 -3.01
C ILE A 18 7.40 -8.28 -1.87
N GLU A 19 7.40 -9.08 -0.81
CA GLU A 19 6.58 -8.80 0.35
C GLU A 19 7.48 -8.48 1.54
N PHE A 20 7.17 -7.38 2.23
CA PHE A 20 7.83 -6.99 3.46
C PHE A 20 6.84 -7.11 4.61
N ARG A 21 7.26 -7.68 5.71
CA ARG A 21 6.42 -7.79 6.91
C ARG A 21 7.19 -7.23 8.08
N VAL A 22 6.60 -6.26 8.76
CA VAL A 22 7.23 -5.63 9.93
C VAL A 22 6.14 -5.36 10.96
N ALA A 23 6.55 -5.19 12.21
CA ALA A 23 5.62 -4.73 13.21
C ALA A 23 5.07 -3.36 12.82
N ALA A 24 3.78 -3.13 13.05
CA ALA A 24 3.13 -1.88 12.67
C ALA A 24 3.50 -0.79 13.68
N ARG A 25 4.74 -0.30 13.58
CA ARG A 25 5.30 0.69 14.48
C ARG A 25 5.97 1.78 13.68
N LEU A 26 5.84 3.01 14.16
CA LEU A 26 6.38 4.17 13.44
C LEU A 26 7.88 4.08 13.21
N GLU A 27 8.58 3.40 14.10
CA GLU A 27 10.03 3.26 13.96
C GLU A 27 10.44 2.45 12.73
N ASN A 28 9.50 1.73 12.12
CA ASN A 28 9.79 0.95 10.93
C ASN A 28 9.56 1.69 9.61
N LEU A 29 9.05 2.92 9.68
CA LEU A 29 8.71 3.67 8.47
C LEU A 29 9.92 3.96 7.59
N ALA A 30 11.02 4.38 8.20
CA ALA A 30 12.19 4.74 7.41
C ALA A 30 12.72 3.57 6.61
N MET A 31 12.70 2.38 7.20
CA MET A 31 13.15 1.19 6.51
C MET A 31 12.22 0.85 5.34
N LEU A 32 10.91 0.89 5.57
CA LEU A 32 9.96 0.58 4.51
C LEU A 32 10.08 1.55 3.35
N ARG A 33 10.19 2.84 3.66
CA ARG A 33 10.36 3.85 2.63
C ARG A 33 11.61 3.58 1.81
N THR A 34 12.68 3.22 2.47
CA THR A 34 13.95 2.92 1.80
C THR A 34 13.82 1.69 0.91
N LEU A 35 13.18 0.64 1.42
CA LEU A 35 13.03 -0.59 0.65
C LEU A 35 12.17 -0.38 -0.60
N VAL A 36 11.06 0.33 -0.46
CA VAL A 36 10.19 0.59 -1.60
C VAL A 36 10.91 1.47 -2.62
N GLY A 37 11.64 2.47 -2.14
CA GLY A 37 12.42 3.32 -3.04
C GLY A 37 13.48 2.53 -3.79
N ALA A 38 14.13 1.59 -3.12
CA ALA A 38 15.15 0.76 -3.76
C ALA A 38 14.54 -0.10 -4.87
N VAL A 39 13.37 -0.69 -4.62
CA VAL A 39 12.71 -1.49 -5.65
C VAL A 39 12.32 -0.61 -6.83
N GLY A 40 11.79 0.59 -6.56
CA GLY A 40 11.43 1.51 -7.63
C GLY A 40 12.62 1.87 -8.49
N ALA A 41 13.75 2.17 -7.87
CA ALA A 41 14.96 2.49 -8.60
C ALA A 41 15.46 1.30 -9.40
N PHE A 42 15.43 0.12 -8.82
CA PHE A 42 15.85 -1.10 -9.50
C PHE A 42 14.96 -1.37 -10.71
N GLU A 43 13.70 -1.01 -10.63
CA GLU A 43 12.73 -1.22 -11.72
C GLU A 43 12.73 -0.06 -12.70
N ASP A 44 13.71 0.81 -12.62
CA ASP A 44 13.91 1.92 -13.58
C ASP A 44 12.77 2.93 -13.62
N LEU A 45 12.08 3.11 -12.53
CA LEU A 45 11.21 4.27 -12.42
C LEU A 45 12.07 5.52 -12.42
N ASP A 46 11.57 6.59 -13.04
CA ASP A 46 12.36 7.79 -13.06
C ASP A 46 12.48 8.38 -11.65
N PHE A 47 13.42 9.31 -11.52
CA PHE A 47 13.80 9.83 -10.22
C PHE A 47 12.61 10.47 -9.48
N ASP A 48 11.81 11.25 -10.21
CA ASP A 48 10.67 11.91 -9.60
C ASP A 48 9.60 10.91 -9.18
N ALA A 49 9.38 9.89 -9.99
CA ALA A 49 8.40 8.85 -9.66
C ALA A 49 8.81 8.09 -8.41
N VAL A 50 10.10 7.80 -8.25
CA VAL A 50 10.59 7.13 -7.05
C VAL A 50 10.37 8.01 -5.82
N ALA A 51 10.67 9.31 -5.94
CA ALA A 51 10.49 10.24 -4.83
C ALA A 51 9.02 10.34 -4.44
N ASP A 52 8.13 10.44 -5.41
CA ASP A 52 6.71 10.52 -5.15
C ASP A 52 6.19 9.24 -4.52
N LEU A 53 6.66 8.10 -5.01
CA LEU A 53 6.24 6.82 -4.46
C LEU A 53 6.66 6.68 -3.00
N ARG A 54 7.88 7.11 -2.67
CA ARG A 54 8.34 7.05 -1.29
C ARG A 54 7.47 7.89 -0.38
N LEU A 55 7.08 9.08 -0.83
CA LEU A 55 6.20 9.93 -0.05
C LEU A 55 4.83 9.30 0.12
N ALA A 56 4.30 8.70 -0.94
CA ALA A 56 2.99 8.05 -0.88
C ALA A 56 3.00 6.86 0.08
N VAL A 57 4.05 6.04 0.02
CA VAL A 57 4.17 4.90 0.92
C VAL A 57 4.30 5.37 2.37
N ASP A 58 5.05 6.46 2.58
CA ASP A 58 5.18 7.01 3.93
C ASP A 58 3.81 7.44 4.48
N GLU A 59 3.01 8.10 3.67
CA GLU A 59 1.68 8.52 4.09
C GLU A 59 0.77 7.33 4.39
N VAL A 60 0.74 6.35 3.48
CA VAL A 60 -0.09 5.15 3.65
C VAL A 60 0.31 4.38 4.91
N CYS A 61 1.59 4.11 5.05
CA CYS A 61 2.06 3.31 6.18
C CYS A 61 1.87 4.03 7.50
N THR A 62 2.05 5.35 7.52
CA THR A 62 1.79 6.12 8.73
C THR A 62 0.33 5.98 9.15
N ARG A 63 -0.60 6.08 8.20
CA ARG A 63 -2.02 5.96 8.52
C ARG A 63 -2.36 4.57 9.02
N LEU A 64 -1.82 3.55 8.37
CA LEU A 64 -2.07 2.18 8.81
C LEU A 64 -1.51 1.93 10.19
N ILE A 65 -0.28 2.38 10.44
CA ILE A 65 0.36 2.16 11.73
C ILE A 65 -0.42 2.86 12.86
N ARG A 66 -0.85 4.08 12.63
CA ARG A 66 -1.59 4.83 13.65
C ARG A 66 -2.95 4.25 13.94
N SER A 67 -3.50 3.50 13.00
CA SER A 67 -4.80 2.85 13.16
C SER A 67 -4.68 1.39 13.51
N ALA A 68 -3.48 0.86 13.61
CA ALA A 68 -3.26 -0.57 13.74
C ALA A 68 -3.75 -1.11 15.08
N ALA A 69 -4.25 -2.33 15.05
CA ALA A 69 -4.58 -3.06 16.27
C ALA A 69 -3.30 -3.37 17.03
N PRO A 70 -3.40 -3.62 18.34
CA PRO A 70 -2.21 -3.97 19.12
C PRO A 70 -1.50 -5.17 18.51
N ASP A 71 -0.19 -5.07 18.44
CA ASP A 71 0.68 -6.15 17.93
C ASP A 71 0.42 -6.52 16.48
N ALA A 72 -0.18 -5.63 15.71
CA ALA A 72 -0.45 -5.90 14.31
C ALA A 72 0.85 -5.91 13.50
N THR A 73 0.81 -6.64 12.40
CA THR A 73 1.87 -6.68 11.42
C THR A 73 1.46 -5.83 10.23
N LEU A 74 2.38 -4.99 9.79
CA LEU A 74 2.20 -4.22 8.56
C LEU A 74 2.80 -5.03 7.41
N VAL A 75 2.00 -5.27 6.39
CA VAL A 75 2.42 -6.04 5.22
C VAL A 75 2.47 -5.08 4.04
N VAL A 76 3.61 -5.00 3.37
CA VAL A 76 3.77 -4.17 2.18
C VAL A 76 4.25 -5.06 1.05
N VAL A 77 3.49 -5.10 -0.03
CA VAL A 77 3.86 -5.85 -1.22
C VAL A 77 4.20 -4.86 -2.32
N VAL A 78 5.37 -5.00 -2.90
CA VAL A 78 5.78 -4.20 -4.05
C VAL A 78 5.77 -5.14 -5.24
N ASP A 79 4.95 -4.82 -6.24
CA ASP A 79 4.67 -5.73 -7.35
C ASP A 79 4.99 -5.04 -8.67
N PRO A 80 6.20 -5.24 -9.20
CA PRO A 80 6.55 -4.67 -10.50
C PRO A 80 5.80 -5.39 -11.62
N ARG A 81 5.21 -4.61 -12.50
CA ARG A 81 4.50 -5.09 -13.68
C ARG A 81 5.11 -4.47 -14.91
N ASP A 82 4.69 -4.91 -16.08
CA ASP A 82 5.28 -4.42 -17.33
C ASP A 82 5.09 -2.92 -17.50
N THR A 83 3.91 -2.42 -17.18
CA THR A 83 3.59 -1.01 -17.44
C THR A 83 3.46 -0.18 -16.18
N GLU A 84 3.56 -0.79 -15.02
CA GLU A 84 3.30 -0.08 -13.76
C GLU A 84 3.96 -0.79 -12.60
N LEU A 85 4.10 -0.06 -11.51
CA LEU A 85 4.54 -0.62 -10.24
C LEU A 85 3.37 -0.48 -9.28
N VAL A 86 2.97 -1.58 -8.66
CA VAL A 86 1.85 -1.59 -7.72
C VAL A 86 2.38 -1.82 -6.32
N VAL A 87 1.94 -1.02 -5.37
CA VAL A 87 2.30 -1.21 -3.95
C VAL A 87 1.01 -1.42 -3.19
N HIS A 88 0.96 -2.50 -2.43
CA HIS A 88 -0.19 -2.81 -1.61
C HIS A 88 0.25 -2.90 -0.16
N ALA A 89 -0.37 -2.10 0.71
CA ALA A 89 -0.04 -2.09 2.13
C ALA A 89 -1.30 -2.42 2.92
N SER A 90 -1.15 -3.24 3.96
CA SER A 90 -2.29 -3.62 4.77
C SER A 90 -1.88 -3.93 6.19
N ALA A 91 -2.83 -3.81 7.10
CA ALA A 91 -2.65 -4.15 8.51
C ALA A 91 -4.01 -4.37 9.15
N ALA A 92 -4.03 -5.15 10.22
CA ALA A 92 -5.22 -5.23 11.05
C ALA A 92 -5.36 -3.89 11.78
N CYS A 93 -6.53 -3.29 11.69
CA CYS A 93 -6.77 -1.95 12.21
C CYS A 93 -7.94 -1.92 13.18
N GLN A 94 -7.94 -0.94 14.06
CA GLN A 94 -9.00 -0.78 15.04
C GLN A 94 -10.23 -0.11 14.47
N THR A 95 -10.08 0.52 13.33
CA THR A 95 -11.18 1.23 12.67
C THR A 95 -11.12 0.97 11.18
N SER A 96 -12.24 1.17 10.51
CA SER A 96 -12.30 1.05 9.06
C SER A 96 -12.06 2.37 8.35
N ASP A 97 -11.72 3.40 9.12
CA ASP A 97 -11.65 4.77 8.61
C ASP A 97 -10.20 5.22 8.56
N VAL A 98 -9.36 4.44 7.92
CA VAL A 98 -7.92 4.71 7.86
C VAL A 98 -7.61 5.77 6.83
N VAL A 99 -8.06 5.55 5.60
CA VAL A 99 -7.98 6.54 4.53
C VAL A 99 -9.31 6.54 3.81
N THR A 100 -9.94 7.68 3.76
CA THR A 100 -11.28 7.79 3.20
C THR A 100 -11.22 8.60 1.89
N PRO A 101 -11.87 8.13 0.83
CA PRO A 101 -11.93 8.91 -0.40
C PRO A 101 -12.42 10.33 -0.12
N GLY A 102 -11.73 11.31 -0.68
CA GLY A 102 -12.06 12.71 -0.47
C GLY A 102 -11.37 13.35 0.73
N SER A 103 -10.68 12.57 1.56
CA SER A 103 -9.96 13.13 2.69
C SER A 103 -8.67 13.80 2.23
N PHE A 104 -8.00 14.48 3.16
CA PHE A 104 -6.72 15.11 2.86
C PHE A 104 -5.69 14.05 2.45
N SER A 105 -5.61 12.96 3.21
CA SER A 105 -4.68 11.88 2.85
C SER A 105 -4.97 11.34 1.46
N TRP A 106 -6.23 11.18 1.12
CA TRP A 106 -6.60 10.71 -0.21
C TRP A 106 -6.07 11.66 -1.29
N HIS A 107 -6.22 12.96 -1.08
CA HIS A 107 -5.72 13.95 -2.05
C HIS A 107 -4.20 13.89 -2.16
N VAL A 108 -3.51 13.72 -1.04
CA VAL A 108 -2.07 13.57 -1.07
C VAL A 108 -1.68 12.36 -1.92
N LEU A 109 -2.32 11.23 -1.67
CA LEU A 109 -2.00 10.00 -2.38
C LEU A 109 -2.30 10.09 -3.87
N THR A 110 -3.43 10.68 -4.23
CA THR A 110 -3.80 10.78 -5.63
C THR A 110 -2.92 11.77 -6.38
N SER A 111 -2.30 12.71 -5.68
CA SER A 111 -1.36 13.62 -6.32
C SER A 111 0.00 13.00 -6.54
N LEU A 112 0.34 11.96 -5.78
CA LEU A 112 1.66 11.34 -5.84
C LEU A 112 1.70 10.07 -6.67
N THR A 113 0.54 9.50 -6.99
CA THR A 113 0.47 8.23 -7.71
C THR A 113 -0.58 8.33 -8.81
N ASP A 114 -0.65 7.31 -9.67
CA ASP A 114 -1.61 7.30 -10.78
C ASP A 114 -2.94 6.71 -10.39
N ASP A 115 -3.00 5.88 -9.37
CA ASP A 115 -4.26 5.33 -8.90
C ASP A 115 -4.15 4.93 -7.43
N VAL A 116 -5.24 5.10 -6.70
CA VAL A 116 -5.32 4.74 -5.29
C VAL A 116 -6.62 3.98 -5.07
N GLN A 117 -6.52 2.82 -4.45
CA GLN A 117 -7.70 2.03 -4.11
C GLN A 117 -7.59 1.60 -2.66
N THR A 118 -8.71 1.53 -1.98
CA THR A 118 -8.76 1.05 -0.61
C THR A 118 -9.60 -0.21 -0.53
N PHE A 119 -9.29 -1.01 0.46
CA PHE A 119 -9.95 -2.26 0.71
C PHE A 119 -10.14 -2.41 2.21
N HIS A 120 -11.26 -2.90 2.62
CA HIS A 120 -11.53 -3.12 4.04
C HIS A 120 -12.27 -4.43 4.21
N ASP A 121 -11.70 -5.29 5.05
CA ASP A 121 -12.35 -6.53 5.45
C ASP A 121 -12.95 -6.29 6.82
N GLY A 122 -14.24 -6.06 6.87
CA GLY A 122 -14.92 -5.64 8.07
C GLY A 122 -15.33 -6.76 8.99
N ARG A 123 -14.53 -7.79 9.09
CA ARG A 123 -14.88 -8.94 9.87
C ARG A 123 -14.58 -8.85 11.35
N GLY A 124 -14.07 -7.75 11.80
CA GLY A 124 -13.84 -7.59 13.22
C GLY A 124 -15.17 -7.63 13.96
N PRO A 125 -15.19 -8.19 15.18
CA PRO A 125 -16.42 -8.26 15.94
C PRO A 125 -16.93 -6.88 16.30
N GLU A 126 -18.22 -6.70 16.12
CA GLU A 126 -18.92 -5.50 16.55
C GLU A 126 -18.31 -4.22 16.06
N GLY A 127 -17.99 -4.21 14.79
CA GLY A 127 -17.50 -2.99 14.21
C GLY A 127 -16.07 -2.67 14.52
N SER A 128 -15.37 -3.51 15.26
CA SER A 128 -13.95 -3.34 15.37
C SER A 128 -13.34 -3.58 14.00
N GLY A 129 -12.25 -2.99 13.72
CA GLY A 129 -11.72 -2.83 12.40
C GLY A 129 -11.63 -4.03 11.50
N GLY A 130 -10.83 -4.98 11.69
CA GLY A 130 -10.48 -5.97 10.68
C GLY A 130 -9.25 -5.49 9.92
N VAL A 131 -9.09 -5.96 8.70
CA VAL A 131 -7.94 -5.59 7.89
C VAL A 131 -8.28 -4.42 6.98
N PHE A 132 -7.40 -3.43 6.92
CA PHE A 132 -7.52 -2.33 5.99
C PHE A 132 -6.34 -2.38 5.04
N GLY A 133 -6.59 -2.22 3.75
CA GLY A 133 -5.55 -2.22 2.73
C GLY A 133 -5.67 -1.05 1.79
N ILE A 134 -4.54 -0.61 1.28
CA ILE A 134 -4.45 0.48 0.32
C ILE A 134 -3.53 0.04 -0.80
N THR A 135 -3.98 0.21 -2.03
CA THR A 135 -3.20 -0.13 -3.21
C THR A 135 -2.87 1.14 -3.97
N LEU A 136 -1.59 1.33 -4.23
CA LEU A 136 -1.08 2.47 -4.99
C LEU A 136 -0.52 1.95 -6.31
N THR A 137 -0.83 2.64 -7.39
CA THR A 137 -0.30 2.29 -8.70
C THR A 137 0.47 3.46 -9.27
N THR A 138 1.68 3.21 -9.73
CA THR A 138 2.52 4.19 -10.40
C THR A 138 2.88 3.66 -11.77
N ARG A 139 2.55 4.40 -12.82
CA ARG A 139 2.86 3.97 -14.18
C ARG A 139 4.30 4.24 -14.50
N ARG A 140 4.86 3.36 -15.32
CA ARG A 140 6.20 3.56 -15.83
C ARG A 140 6.18 4.62 -16.93
N ALA A 141 7.25 5.39 -16.99
CA ALA A 141 7.36 6.42 -18.03
C ALA A 141 7.27 5.76 -19.40
N GLY A 142 6.48 6.34 -20.27
CA GLY A 142 6.37 5.85 -21.62
C GLY A 142 5.45 4.66 -21.79
N SER A 143 4.85 4.16 -20.74
CA SER A 143 4.05 2.94 -20.82
C SER A 143 2.56 3.18 -20.95
N ALA A 144 2.10 4.37 -20.76
CA ALA A 144 0.67 4.66 -20.69
C ALA A 144 0.08 5.15 -21.99
N ARG A 145 0.64 4.81 -23.11
CA ARG A 145 0.18 5.31 -24.41
C ARG A 145 -0.87 4.44 -25.02
#